data_8f5602a9a5e22ebcb343b999152097c2
#
_entry.id   8f5602a9a5e22ebcb343b999152097c2
#
_cell.length_a   1.000
_cell.length_b   1.000
_cell.length_c   1.000
_cell.angle_alpha   90.00
_cell.angle_beta   90.00
_cell.angle_gamma   90.00
#
_symmetry.space_group_name_H-M   'P 1'
#
loop_
_entity.id
_entity.type
_entity.pdbx_description
1 polymer ?
#
loop_
_entity_poly.entity_id
_entity_poly.type
_entity_poly.pdbx_seq_one_letter_code
_entity_poly.pdbx_strand_id
1 'polypeptide(L)'
;MAAPTPTRTTDWWREAVIYQVYPRSFADGDGDGTGDLAGVRARLPHLASLGVDAVWFTPWYASPMVDGGYDVADYRAIDPAFGTLDEAEKVITEAAELGLRVIVDIVPNHVSDQHAWFREALAAGPGSPARARFHFRPGRGEDGELPPNDWPSQFSGSTWTRVPDGEWYLHLFTPEQPDLNWSHPDVRREHEEVLRFWFERGVAGVRIDSAALLTKDPELRDFTEGSDPHPYIDLDEIHDVYRSWRAIADEYGAVFVGEVWLPDAERFARYLRPDELHTAFNFNFLACPWEPDRLRRTIDDTLAEHAPVHAPATWVLCNHDVTRTATRYGRTDTAFDFAAKRFGTPADLELGTRRARAAALLTLALPGSVYLYQGEELGLPEADIPLDRIQDPMHFRSGGTDPGRDGCRVPIPWEAGAPAYGFGGDAGAEPWLPQPADWARYAVDRQSADSDSMLALYRTALGLRRSEPGFGDGTLTWLPAPDGVLAFTRDDGLTCVVNLSDGPVQLPAHHTLLLASGPLDPAGTLPTDTAAWLRA
;
A
#
# COMPACT_ATOMS: atom_id res chain seq x y z
N MET A 1 12.83 34.83 10.83
CA MET A 1 12.84 34.69 9.36
C MET A 1 13.03 33.20 9.12
N ALA A 2 11.99 32.53 8.62
CA ALA A 2 12.09 31.10 8.27
C ALA A 2 13.06 30.98 7.08
N ALA A 3 13.97 30.01 7.14
CA ALA A 3 14.83 29.66 6.02
C ALA A 3 13.95 29.31 4.79
N PRO A 4 14.37 29.68 3.57
CA PRO A 4 13.60 29.31 2.38
C PRO A 4 13.59 27.78 2.28
N THR A 5 12.40 27.21 2.19
CA THR A 5 12.20 25.79 1.84
C THR A 5 12.94 25.55 0.51
N PRO A 6 13.81 24.55 0.42
CA PRO A 6 14.49 24.24 -0.83
C PRO A 6 13.42 23.95 -1.89
N THR A 7 13.55 24.56 -3.06
CA THR A 7 12.75 24.25 -4.26
C THR A 7 12.97 22.77 -4.57
N ARG A 8 12.00 21.94 -4.18
CA ARG A 8 12.02 20.51 -4.50
C ARG A 8 11.99 20.35 -6.02
N THR A 9 12.91 19.51 -6.50
CA THR A 9 13.07 19.14 -7.91
C THR A 9 11.80 18.56 -8.52
N THR A 10 11.69 18.55 -9.83
CA THR A 10 10.61 17.89 -10.59
C THR A 10 10.43 16.42 -10.21
N ASP A 11 11.47 15.76 -9.70
CA ASP A 11 11.53 14.34 -9.35
C ASP A 11 11.33 14.07 -7.85
N TRP A 12 10.45 14.82 -7.20
CA TRP A 12 10.16 14.72 -5.76
C TRP A 12 9.86 13.30 -5.28
N TRP A 13 9.25 12.49 -6.14
CA TRP A 13 8.80 11.13 -5.88
C TRP A 13 9.93 10.11 -5.68
N ARG A 14 11.14 10.44 -6.19
CA ARG A 14 12.28 9.52 -6.12
C ARG A 14 12.76 9.26 -4.69
N GLU A 15 12.58 10.21 -3.79
CA GLU A 15 13.07 10.16 -2.41
C GLU A 15 11.99 10.41 -1.35
N ALA A 16 10.73 10.59 -1.82
CA ALA A 16 9.62 10.97 -0.97
C ALA A 16 9.27 9.90 0.08
N VAL A 17 8.75 10.36 1.20
CA VAL A 17 8.02 9.52 2.15
C VAL A 17 6.54 9.79 1.97
N ILE A 18 5.80 8.76 1.60
CA ILE A 18 4.36 8.82 1.31
C ILE A 18 3.60 8.08 2.41
N TYR A 19 2.58 8.73 2.95
CA TYR A 19 1.74 8.13 3.98
C TYR A 19 0.45 7.61 3.38
N GLN A 20 0.15 6.32 3.56
CA GLN A 20 -1.09 5.72 3.11
C GLN A 20 -2.20 5.96 4.11
N VAL A 21 -3.28 6.59 3.68
CA VAL A 21 -4.54 6.74 4.41
C VAL A 21 -5.59 5.79 3.87
N TYR A 22 -6.17 4.98 4.74
CA TYR A 22 -7.40 4.23 4.50
C TYR A 22 -8.56 5.07 5.06
N PRO A 23 -9.29 5.86 4.23
CA PRO A 23 -10.21 6.90 4.70
C PRO A 23 -11.20 6.39 5.73
N ARG A 24 -11.80 5.22 5.47
CA ARG A 24 -12.79 4.58 6.33
C ARG A 24 -12.35 4.38 7.79
N SER A 25 -11.03 4.32 8.02
CA SER A 25 -10.42 4.04 9.34
C SER A 25 -9.46 5.13 9.82
N PHE A 26 -9.36 6.26 9.15
CA PHE A 26 -8.41 7.29 9.53
C PHE A 26 -8.97 8.23 10.62
N ALA A 27 -10.05 8.92 10.32
CA ALA A 27 -10.77 9.75 11.28
C ALA A 27 -12.21 9.97 10.79
N ASP A 28 -13.16 9.95 11.71
CA ASP A 28 -14.58 10.15 11.46
C ASP A 28 -14.95 11.58 11.86
N GLY A 29 -15.32 12.40 10.90
CA GLY A 29 -15.59 13.83 11.12
C GLY A 29 -17.04 14.14 11.47
N ASP A 30 -17.99 13.28 11.09
CA ASP A 30 -19.41 13.47 11.36
C ASP A 30 -19.96 12.60 12.52
N GLY A 31 -19.18 11.63 12.96
CA GLY A 31 -19.48 10.81 14.15
C GLY A 31 -20.39 9.63 13.89
N ASP A 32 -20.49 9.15 12.63
CA ASP A 32 -21.32 8.01 12.26
C ASP A 32 -20.65 6.64 12.47
N GLY A 33 -19.37 6.62 12.82
CA GLY A 33 -18.55 5.43 13.03
C GLY A 33 -17.72 5.01 11.80
N THR A 34 -17.80 5.74 10.71
CA THR A 34 -17.03 5.55 9.49
C THR A 34 -16.13 6.77 9.26
N GLY A 35 -14.86 6.56 8.99
CA GLY A 35 -13.95 7.66 8.65
C GLY A 35 -14.35 8.32 7.33
N ASP A 36 -14.14 9.64 7.25
CA ASP A 36 -14.58 10.49 6.15
C ASP A 36 -13.55 11.57 5.77
N LEU A 37 -13.83 12.34 4.72
CA LEU A 37 -12.97 13.41 4.24
C LEU A 37 -12.91 14.62 5.21
N ALA A 38 -13.95 14.84 6.01
CA ALA A 38 -13.95 15.89 7.03
C ALA A 38 -12.98 15.52 8.17
N GLY A 39 -13.00 14.26 8.61
CA GLY A 39 -12.05 13.73 9.57
C GLY A 39 -10.61 13.73 9.04
N VAL A 40 -10.42 13.32 7.78
CA VAL A 40 -9.11 13.42 7.10
C VAL A 40 -8.59 14.85 7.13
N ARG A 41 -9.39 15.84 6.73
CA ARG A 41 -8.99 17.25 6.74
C ARG A 41 -8.57 17.73 8.12
N ALA A 42 -9.32 17.36 9.15
CA ALA A 42 -8.99 17.72 10.53
C ALA A 42 -7.63 17.16 10.98
N ARG A 43 -7.15 16.07 10.38
CA ARG A 43 -5.90 15.39 10.73
C ARG A 43 -4.74 15.64 9.74
N LEU A 44 -4.93 16.40 8.64
CA LEU A 44 -3.84 16.80 7.73
C LEU A 44 -2.66 17.49 8.45
N PRO A 45 -2.87 18.39 9.44
CA PRO A 45 -1.77 18.97 10.20
C PRO A 45 -0.91 17.94 10.96
N HIS A 46 -1.50 16.83 11.41
CA HIS A 46 -0.75 15.72 12.01
C HIS A 46 0.23 15.11 10.99
N LEU A 47 -0.24 14.81 9.79
CA LEU A 47 0.59 14.26 8.71
C LEU A 47 1.71 15.20 8.29
N ALA A 48 1.43 16.50 8.17
CA ALA A 48 2.44 17.51 7.90
C ALA A 48 3.49 17.57 9.02
N SER A 49 3.06 17.48 10.29
CA SER A 49 3.95 17.49 11.46
C SER A 49 4.76 16.21 11.60
N LEU A 50 4.25 15.07 11.11
CA LEU A 50 4.97 13.80 11.05
C LEU A 50 6.18 13.91 10.11
N GLY A 51 6.06 14.73 9.06
CA GLY A 51 7.16 14.98 8.15
C GLY A 51 7.10 14.17 6.85
N VAL A 52 5.94 13.67 6.44
CA VAL A 52 5.75 13.02 5.14
C VAL A 52 5.64 14.03 4.00
N ASP A 53 5.82 13.59 2.78
CA ASP A 53 5.89 14.43 1.58
C ASP A 53 4.60 14.39 0.76
N ALA A 54 3.89 13.28 0.87
CA ALA A 54 2.64 13.05 0.17
C ALA A 54 1.74 12.13 0.99
N VAL A 55 0.46 12.13 0.64
CA VAL A 55 -0.56 11.24 1.19
C VAL A 55 -1.18 10.46 0.04
N TRP A 56 -1.20 9.14 0.15
CA TRP A 56 -1.94 8.26 -0.75
C TRP A 56 -3.23 7.82 -0.07
N PHE A 57 -4.36 8.06 -0.73
CA PHE A 57 -5.69 7.61 -0.30
C PHE A 57 -6.07 6.33 -1.04
N THR A 58 -6.49 5.29 -0.30
CA THR A 58 -7.21 4.16 -0.90
C THR A 58 -8.53 4.65 -1.51
N PRO A 59 -9.22 3.88 -2.37
CA PRO A 59 -10.35 4.40 -3.12
C PRO A 59 -11.40 5.08 -2.24
N TRP A 60 -11.75 6.31 -2.59
CA TRP A 60 -12.78 7.14 -1.95
C TRP A 60 -13.99 7.36 -2.84
N TYR A 61 -14.03 6.66 -3.97
CA TYR A 61 -15.05 6.80 -5.00
C TYR A 61 -16.37 6.16 -4.60
N ALA A 62 -17.46 6.54 -5.31
CA ALA A 62 -18.76 5.86 -5.16
C ALA A 62 -18.60 4.35 -5.34
N SER A 63 -18.99 3.58 -4.32
CA SER A 63 -18.79 2.14 -4.25
C SER A 63 -19.85 1.49 -3.36
N PRO A 64 -20.35 0.29 -3.68
CA PRO A 64 -21.12 -0.53 -2.74
C PRO A 64 -20.32 -1.02 -1.52
N MET A 65 -18.99 -0.81 -1.49
CA MET A 65 -18.09 -1.21 -0.41
C MET A 65 -18.00 -2.72 -0.18
N VAL A 66 -18.22 -3.52 -1.22
CA VAL A 66 -18.07 -4.98 -1.13
C VAL A 66 -16.61 -5.35 -0.82
N ASP A 67 -15.67 -4.63 -1.40
CA ASP A 67 -14.23 -4.78 -1.18
C ASP A 67 -13.58 -3.48 -0.70
N GLY A 68 -14.21 -2.85 0.31
CA GLY A 68 -13.63 -1.69 0.98
C GLY A 68 -13.35 -0.46 0.09
N GLY A 69 -14.09 -0.31 -1.02
CA GLY A 69 -13.96 0.76 -1.99
C GLY A 69 -13.26 0.34 -3.29
N TYR A 70 -12.66 -0.85 -3.35
CA TYR A 70 -12.01 -1.36 -4.58
C TYR A 70 -13.02 -1.88 -5.62
N ASP A 71 -14.31 -1.92 -5.31
CA ASP A 71 -15.44 -2.13 -6.23
C ASP A 71 -16.03 -0.78 -6.68
N VAL A 72 -15.33 -0.07 -7.56
CA VAL A 72 -15.65 1.32 -7.96
C VAL A 72 -16.86 1.37 -8.90
N ALA A 73 -17.89 2.12 -8.51
CA ALA A 73 -19.07 2.35 -9.33
C ALA A 73 -19.01 3.64 -10.18
N ASP A 74 -18.28 4.66 -9.74
CA ASP A 74 -18.03 5.90 -10.48
C ASP A 74 -16.75 6.58 -9.98
N TYR A 75 -15.74 6.71 -10.85
CA TYR A 75 -14.46 7.36 -10.54
C TYR A 75 -14.53 8.89 -10.39
N ARG A 76 -15.63 9.52 -10.79
CA ARG A 76 -15.80 10.98 -10.74
C ARG A 76 -16.72 11.44 -9.62
N ALA A 77 -17.27 10.49 -8.85
CA ALA A 77 -18.07 10.73 -7.67
C ALA A 77 -17.36 10.21 -6.42
N ILE A 78 -17.47 10.94 -5.32
CA ILE A 78 -17.04 10.46 -4.00
C ILE A 78 -18.18 9.65 -3.38
N ASP A 79 -17.83 8.58 -2.66
CA ASP A 79 -18.82 7.81 -1.91
C ASP A 79 -19.51 8.67 -0.85
N PRO A 80 -20.85 8.64 -0.74
CA PRO A 80 -21.56 9.43 0.26
C PRO A 80 -21.11 9.20 1.70
N ALA A 81 -20.58 8.01 2.03
CA ALA A 81 -20.01 7.73 3.35
C ALA A 81 -18.70 8.50 3.60
N PHE A 82 -18.02 8.94 2.57
CA PHE A 82 -16.80 9.73 2.71
C PHE A 82 -17.02 11.23 2.49
N GLY A 83 -18.12 11.62 1.85
CA GLY A 83 -18.45 13.02 1.61
C GLY A 83 -18.75 13.33 0.14
N THR A 84 -18.25 14.45 -0.35
CA THR A 84 -18.55 15.00 -1.68
C THR A 84 -17.29 15.29 -2.49
N LEU A 85 -17.44 15.48 -3.81
CA LEU A 85 -16.34 15.91 -4.67
C LEU A 85 -15.73 17.25 -4.21
N ASP A 86 -16.56 18.19 -3.75
CA ASP A 86 -16.10 19.48 -3.19
C ASP A 86 -15.24 19.27 -1.94
N GLU A 87 -15.54 18.29 -1.10
CA GLU A 87 -14.70 17.95 0.06
C GLU A 87 -13.40 17.28 -0.35
N ALA A 88 -13.39 16.43 -1.37
CA ALA A 88 -12.16 15.87 -1.93
C ALA A 88 -11.25 16.97 -2.52
N GLU A 89 -11.81 17.94 -3.25
CA GLU A 89 -11.07 19.10 -3.76
C GLU A 89 -10.50 19.97 -2.61
N LYS A 90 -11.23 20.09 -1.49
CA LYS A 90 -10.72 20.75 -0.28
C LYS A 90 -9.57 19.96 0.36
N VAL A 91 -9.65 18.63 0.45
CA VAL A 91 -8.53 17.79 0.93
C VAL A 91 -7.28 18.05 0.10
N ILE A 92 -7.40 18.05 -1.24
CA ILE A 92 -6.28 18.28 -2.16
C ILE A 92 -5.67 19.68 -1.93
N THR A 93 -6.52 20.70 -1.84
CA THR A 93 -6.08 22.10 -1.67
C THR A 93 -5.41 22.32 -0.31
N GLU A 94 -6.05 21.87 0.78
CA GLU A 94 -5.53 22.06 2.14
C GLU A 94 -4.25 21.22 2.38
N ALA A 95 -4.16 20.01 1.79
CA ALA A 95 -2.91 19.25 1.79
C ALA A 95 -1.77 20.03 1.11
N ALA A 96 -2.04 20.63 -0.05
CA ALA A 96 -1.05 21.43 -0.77
C ALA A 96 -0.60 22.67 0.03
N GLU A 97 -1.52 23.34 0.74
CA GLU A 97 -1.20 24.46 1.64
C GLU A 97 -0.26 24.04 2.79
N LEU A 98 -0.36 22.79 3.23
CA LEU A 98 0.52 22.19 4.24
C LEU A 98 1.83 21.60 3.65
N GLY A 99 2.02 21.72 2.33
CA GLY A 99 3.18 21.17 1.62
C GLY A 99 3.11 19.66 1.36
N LEU A 100 1.93 19.07 1.50
CA LEU A 100 1.66 17.66 1.20
C LEU A 100 1.10 17.52 -0.22
N ARG A 101 1.52 16.49 -0.93
CA ARG A 101 0.93 16.09 -2.21
C ARG A 101 -0.12 15.01 -2.00
N VAL A 102 -1.10 14.94 -2.89
CA VAL A 102 -2.15 13.92 -2.85
C VAL A 102 -1.94 12.92 -3.99
N ILE A 103 -1.97 11.64 -3.65
CA ILE A 103 -1.98 10.49 -4.57
C ILE A 103 -3.33 9.80 -4.37
N VAL A 104 -4.04 9.50 -5.46
CA VAL A 104 -5.30 8.75 -5.42
C VAL A 104 -5.09 7.34 -5.94
N ASP A 105 -5.98 6.44 -5.57
CA ASP A 105 -5.98 5.06 -6.05
C ASP A 105 -6.83 4.94 -7.32
N ILE A 106 -6.39 4.18 -8.32
CA ILE A 106 -7.20 3.80 -9.50
C ILE A 106 -7.18 2.28 -9.60
N VAL A 107 -8.36 1.69 -9.78
CA VAL A 107 -8.60 0.24 -9.85
C VAL A 107 -8.91 -0.16 -11.30
N PRO A 108 -7.91 -0.33 -12.17
CA PRO A 108 -8.18 -0.47 -13.60
C PRO A 108 -8.56 -1.88 -14.05
N ASN A 109 -8.31 -2.91 -13.23
CA ASN A 109 -8.60 -4.28 -13.62
C ASN A 109 -10.12 -4.54 -13.77
N HIS A 110 -10.92 -3.97 -12.90
CA HIS A 110 -12.36 -4.22 -12.78
C HIS A 110 -13.12 -2.96 -12.36
N VAL A 111 -14.43 -3.04 -12.38
CA VAL A 111 -15.34 -2.04 -11.80
C VAL A 111 -16.37 -2.74 -10.93
N SER A 112 -17.20 -1.99 -10.19
CA SER A 112 -18.35 -2.56 -9.48
C SER A 112 -19.40 -3.14 -10.46
N ASP A 113 -20.12 -4.15 -10.02
CA ASP A 113 -21.34 -4.60 -10.71
C ASP A 113 -22.43 -3.50 -10.75
N GLN A 114 -22.30 -2.48 -9.92
CA GLN A 114 -23.16 -1.29 -9.91
C GLN A 114 -22.69 -0.19 -10.88
N HIS A 115 -21.52 -0.33 -11.50
CA HIS A 115 -21.03 0.60 -12.51
C HIS A 115 -21.99 0.67 -13.72
N ALA A 116 -22.21 1.88 -14.26
CA ALA A 116 -23.15 2.11 -15.34
C ALA A 116 -22.91 1.20 -16.56
N TRP A 117 -21.67 0.96 -16.90
CA TRP A 117 -21.29 0.09 -18.03
C TRP A 117 -21.67 -1.37 -17.83
N PHE A 118 -21.51 -1.90 -16.62
CA PHE A 118 -21.86 -3.30 -16.37
C PHE A 118 -23.38 -3.51 -16.34
N ARG A 119 -24.12 -2.57 -15.75
CA ARG A 119 -25.59 -2.56 -15.82
C ARG A 119 -26.10 -2.46 -17.26
N GLU A 120 -25.50 -1.60 -18.08
CA GLU A 120 -25.79 -1.51 -19.52
C GLU A 120 -25.49 -2.85 -20.24
N ALA A 121 -24.34 -3.47 -19.95
CA ALA A 121 -23.95 -4.75 -20.55
C ALA A 121 -24.93 -5.88 -20.22
N LEU A 122 -25.42 -5.95 -18.97
CA LEU A 122 -26.44 -6.92 -18.58
C LEU A 122 -27.76 -6.66 -19.27
N ALA A 123 -28.19 -5.40 -19.35
CA ALA A 123 -29.46 -5.02 -19.98
C ALA A 123 -29.47 -5.22 -21.51
N ALA A 124 -28.35 -4.98 -22.17
CA ALA A 124 -28.21 -5.08 -23.62
C ALA A 124 -28.11 -6.53 -24.14
N GLY A 125 -27.68 -7.47 -23.31
CA GLY A 125 -27.65 -8.90 -23.62
C GLY A 125 -26.49 -9.34 -24.54
N PRO A 126 -26.49 -10.64 -24.92
CA PRO A 126 -25.42 -11.27 -25.69
C PRO A 126 -25.10 -10.58 -27.00
N GLY A 127 -23.79 -10.48 -27.33
CA GLY A 127 -23.32 -9.90 -28.59
C GLY A 127 -23.44 -8.39 -28.72
N SER A 128 -23.90 -7.69 -27.66
CA SER A 128 -24.01 -6.22 -27.67
C SER A 128 -22.63 -5.54 -27.55
N PRO A 129 -22.46 -4.33 -28.12
CA PRO A 129 -21.25 -3.53 -27.90
C PRO A 129 -20.97 -3.22 -26.44
N ALA A 130 -22.00 -3.09 -25.59
CA ALA A 130 -21.85 -2.86 -24.17
C ALA A 130 -21.12 -4.01 -23.45
N ARG A 131 -21.45 -5.28 -23.82
CA ARG A 131 -20.76 -6.47 -23.30
C ARG A 131 -19.30 -6.57 -23.74
N ALA A 132 -18.94 -6.01 -24.88
CA ALA A 132 -17.58 -6.06 -25.39
C ALA A 132 -16.56 -5.31 -24.48
N ARG A 133 -17.03 -4.42 -23.58
CA ARG A 133 -16.19 -3.74 -22.57
C ARG A 133 -15.76 -4.68 -21.44
N PHE A 134 -16.34 -5.88 -21.35
CA PHE A 134 -16.11 -6.91 -20.36
C PHE A 134 -15.79 -8.25 -21.02
N HIS A 135 -15.43 -9.25 -20.23
CA HIS A 135 -15.19 -10.60 -20.73
C HIS A 135 -16.45 -11.45 -20.50
N PHE A 136 -17.40 -11.44 -21.47
CA PHE A 136 -18.54 -12.36 -21.50
C PHE A 136 -18.27 -13.52 -22.44
N ARG A 137 -18.59 -14.75 -22.04
CA ARG A 137 -18.39 -15.97 -22.84
C ARG A 137 -19.53 -16.97 -22.59
N PRO A 138 -19.88 -17.81 -23.60
CA PRO A 138 -20.71 -18.98 -23.36
C PRO A 138 -19.99 -19.95 -22.43
N GLY A 139 -20.74 -20.63 -21.59
CA GLY A 139 -20.20 -21.70 -20.76
C GLY A 139 -19.82 -22.94 -21.57
N ARG A 140 -19.09 -23.86 -20.92
CA ARG A 140 -18.79 -25.21 -21.41
C ARG A 140 -19.88 -26.17 -20.95
N GLY A 141 -19.89 -27.39 -21.51
CA GLY A 141 -20.92 -28.41 -21.26
C GLY A 141 -22.03 -28.34 -22.30
N GLU A 142 -23.01 -29.29 -22.24
CA GLU A 142 -24.07 -29.40 -23.20
C GLU A 142 -25.07 -28.23 -23.12
N ASP A 143 -25.35 -27.76 -21.88
CA ASP A 143 -26.26 -26.65 -21.59
C ASP A 143 -25.49 -25.36 -21.13
N GLY A 144 -24.17 -25.29 -21.35
CA GLY A 144 -23.35 -24.17 -20.93
C GLY A 144 -23.26 -24.00 -19.40
N GLU A 145 -23.42 -25.11 -18.67
CA GLU A 145 -23.49 -25.15 -17.21
C GLU A 145 -22.13 -25.05 -16.49
N LEU A 146 -21.03 -25.24 -17.23
CA LEU A 146 -19.66 -25.12 -16.71
C LEU A 146 -19.05 -23.78 -17.11
N PRO A 147 -18.17 -23.21 -16.27
CA PRO A 147 -17.51 -21.95 -16.59
C PRO A 147 -16.63 -22.06 -17.85
N PRO A 148 -16.34 -20.93 -18.54
CA PRO A 148 -15.53 -20.91 -19.77
C PRO A 148 -14.12 -21.47 -19.62
N ASN A 149 -13.49 -21.32 -18.44
CA ASN A 149 -12.21 -21.93 -18.11
C ASN A 149 -12.12 -22.19 -16.59
N ASP A 150 -10.98 -22.64 -16.11
CA ASP A 150 -10.75 -23.08 -14.72
C ASP A 150 -9.91 -22.10 -13.89
N TRP A 151 -9.81 -20.83 -14.29
CA TRP A 151 -8.99 -19.86 -13.56
C TRP A 151 -9.45 -19.71 -12.11
N PRO A 152 -8.50 -19.74 -11.15
CA PRO A 152 -8.83 -19.50 -9.76
C PRO A 152 -9.00 -18.00 -9.48
N SER A 153 -9.96 -17.65 -8.63
CA SER A 153 -10.14 -16.28 -8.14
C SER A 153 -9.02 -15.92 -7.15
N GLN A 154 -8.60 -14.66 -7.15
CA GLN A 154 -7.69 -14.11 -6.16
C GLN A 154 -8.25 -14.20 -4.73
N PHE A 155 -9.57 -14.22 -4.59
CA PHE A 155 -10.28 -14.32 -3.31
C PHE A 155 -10.94 -15.70 -3.10
N SER A 156 -10.39 -16.74 -3.69
CA SER A 156 -10.90 -18.11 -3.67
C SER A 156 -12.17 -18.33 -4.50
N GLY A 157 -12.37 -19.57 -4.93
CA GLY A 157 -13.51 -19.98 -5.75
C GLY A 157 -13.33 -19.70 -7.24
N SER A 158 -14.43 -19.69 -7.98
CA SER A 158 -14.45 -19.46 -9.44
C SER A 158 -14.24 -17.99 -9.78
N THR A 159 -13.59 -17.73 -10.92
CA THR A 159 -13.49 -16.41 -11.56
C THR A 159 -14.68 -16.10 -12.50
N TRP A 160 -15.65 -16.96 -12.59
CA TRP A 160 -16.77 -16.81 -13.51
C TRP A 160 -18.11 -16.90 -12.80
N THR A 161 -19.02 -16.00 -13.17
CA THR A 161 -20.41 -16.01 -12.73
C THR A 161 -21.36 -16.05 -13.92
N ARG A 162 -22.33 -17.00 -13.90
CA ARG A 162 -23.33 -17.17 -14.95
C ARG A 162 -24.43 -16.13 -14.79
N VAL A 163 -24.79 -15.47 -15.91
CA VAL A 163 -25.93 -14.55 -15.96
C VAL A 163 -27.21 -15.26 -16.48
N PRO A 164 -28.40 -14.68 -16.25
CA PRO A 164 -29.68 -15.36 -16.58
C PRO A 164 -29.85 -15.74 -18.05
N ASP A 165 -29.20 -15.07 -18.99
CA ASP A 165 -29.26 -15.39 -20.43
C ASP A 165 -28.33 -16.53 -20.86
N GLY A 166 -27.54 -17.09 -19.92
CA GLY A 166 -26.71 -18.27 -20.13
C GLY A 166 -25.21 -17.98 -20.39
N GLU A 167 -24.82 -16.74 -20.66
CA GLU A 167 -23.39 -16.37 -20.69
C GLU A 167 -22.80 -16.28 -19.30
N TRP A 168 -21.46 -16.23 -19.24
CA TRP A 168 -20.68 -16.05 -18.03
C TRP A 168 -19.80 -14.82 -18.17
N TYR A 169 -19.64 -14.04 -17.09
CA TYR A 169 -18.67 -12.95 -17.05
C TYR A 169 -17.51 -13.26 -16.12
N LEU A 170 -16.32 -12.74 -16.50
CA LEU A 170 -15.08 -12.87 -15.74
C LEU A 170 -15.03 -11.87 -14.59
N HIS A 171 -14.54 -12.35 -13.43
CA HIS A 171 -14.16 -11.54 -12.29
C HIS A 171 -12.97 -12.21 -11.56
N LEU A 172 -11.79 -11.64 -11.61
CA LEU A 172 -10.63 -12.22 -10.91
C LEU A 172 -10.75 -12.15 -9.38
N PHE A 173 -11.58 -11.25 -8.85
CA PHE A 173 -11.83 -11.06 -7.43
C PHE A 173 -13.24 -11.57 -7.05
N THR A 174 -14.13 -10.70 -6.61
CA THR A 174 -15.50 -11.09 -6.27
C THR A 174 -16.45 -11.02 -7.48
N PRO A 175 -17.59 -11.71 -7.46
CA PRO A 175 -18.61 -11.56 -8.51
C PRO A 175 -19.09 -10.11 -8.72
N GLU A 176 -19.01 -9.29 -7.68
CA GLU A 176 -19.38 -7.88 -7.70
C GLU A 176 -18.30 -6.98 -8.35
N GLN A 177 -17.19 -7.58 -8.81
CA GLN A 177 -16.04 -6.88 -9.43
C GLN A 177 -15.78 -7.41 -10.86
N PRO A 178 -16.68 -7.19 -11.84
CA PRO A 178 -16.51 -7.66 -13.22
C PRO A 178 -15.26 -7.05 -13.88
N ASP A 179 -14.42 -7.91 -14.47
CA ASP A 179 -13.18 -7.54 -15.12
C ASP A 179 -13.41 -6.80 -16.44
N LEU A 180 -12.68 -5.71 -16.64
CA LEU A 180 -12.69 -4.90 -17.84
C LEU A 180 -11.88 -5.53 -18.97
N ASN A 181 -12.35 -5.38 -20.20
CA ASN A 181 -11.64 -5.81 -21.41
C ASN A 181 -10.72 -4.69 -21.93
N TRP A 182 -9.44 -4.72 -21.57
CA TRP A 182 -8.45 -3.71 -21.95
C TRP A 182 -8.09 -3.70 -23.44
N SER A 183 -8.54 -4.69 -24.21
CA SER A 183 -8.49 -4.63 -25.66
C SER A 183 -9.55 -3.70 -26.27
N HIS A 184 -10.58 -3.32 -25.49
CA HIS A 184 -11.65 -2.44 -25.94
C HIS A 184 -11.22 -0.96 -25.88
N PRO A 185 -11.38 -0.18 -26.97
CA PRO A 185 -10.91 1.21 -27.01
C PRO A 185 -11.65 2.14 -26.04
N ASP A 186 -12.91 1.87 -25.73
CA ASP A 186 -13.66 2.69 -24.75
C ASP A 186 -13.09 2.53 -23.34
N VAL A 187 -12.61 1.33 -22.97
CA VAL A 187 -12.00 1.09 -21.66
C VAL A 187 -10.71 1.91 -21.52
N ARG A 188 -9.88 1.90 -22.54
CA ARG A 188 -8.63 2.69 -22.57
C ARG A 188 -8.91 4.18 -22.46
N ARG A 189 -9.81 4.70 -23.32
CA ARG A 189 -10.16 6.13 -23.34
C ARG A 189 -10.76 6.60 -22.01
N GLU A 190 -11.67 5.83 -21.42
CA GLU A 190 -12.31 6.20 -20.16
C GLU A 190 -11.30 6.36 -19.03
N HIS A 191 -10.35 5.44 -18.90
CA HIS A 191 -9.31 5.56 -17.88
C HIS A 191 -8.36 6.74 -18.13
N GLU A 192 -8.04 7.04 -19.39
CA GLU A 192 -7.28 8.25 -19.75
C GLU A 192 -8.03 9.52 -19.35
N GLU A 193 -9.36 9.56 -19.52
CA GLU A 193 -10.20 10.67 -19.09
C GLU A 193 -10.33 10.75 -17.55
N VAL A 194 -10.36 9.62 -16.84
CA VAL A 194 -10.33 9.57 -15.37
C VAL A 194 -9.01 10.13 -14.83
N LEU A 195 -7.88 9.77 -15.43
CA LEU A 195 -6.58 10.33 -15.05
C LEU A 195 -6.56 11.86 -15.20
N ARG A 196 -6.97 12.38 -16.37
CA ARG A 196 -7.06 13.82 -16.61
C ARG A 196 -7.99 14.51 -15.61
N PHE A 197 -9.13 13.91 -15.32
CA PHE A 197 -10.11 14.44 -14.35
C PHE A 197 -9.47 14.71 -12.98
N TRP A 198 -8.66 13.78 -12.48
CA TRP A 198 -8.01 13.94 -11.17
C TRP A 198 -6.78 14.83 -11.22
N PHE A 199 -5.98 14.76 -12.28
CA PHE A 199 -4.81 15.64 -12.43
C PHE A 199 -5.21 17.10 -12.58
N GLU A 200 -6.29 17.42 -13.31
CA GLU A 200 -6.85 18.77 -13.41
C GLU A 200 -7.30 19.34 -12.06
N ARG A 201 -7.58 18.48 -11.08
CA ARG A 201 -7.93 18.86 -9.70
C ARG A 201 -6.72 18.98 -8.76
N GLY A 202 -5.52 18.83 -9.28
CA GLY A 202 -4.28 19.00 -8.50
C GLY A 202 -3.77 17.75 -7.81
N VAL A 203 -4.30 16.55 -8.15
CA VAL A 203 -3.73 15.29 -7.71
C VAL A 203 -2.33 15.12 -8.30
N ALA A 204 -1.35 14.84 -7.46
CA ALA A 204 0.06 14.77 -7.84
C ALA A 204 0.51 13.39 -8.32
N GLY A 205 -0.34 12.39 -8.19
CA GLY A 205 -0.02 11.04 -8.64
C GLY A 205 -1.17 10.05 -8.46
N VAL A 206 -0.95 8.86 -8.99
CA VAL A 206 -1.90 7.75 -8.92
C VAL A 206 -1.20 6.48 -8.47
N ARG A 207 -1.81 5.79 -7.51
CA ARG A 207 -1.49 4.38 -7.22
C ARG A 207 -2.38 3.51 -8.11
N ILE A 208 -1.79 2.57 -8.81
CA ILE A 208 -2.47 1.68 -9.73
C ILE A 208 -2.65 0.34 -9.06
N ASP A 209 -3.90 0.02 -8.77
CA ASP A 209 -4.31 -1.26 -8.19
C ASP A 209 -4.11 -2.39 -9.17
N SER A 210 -3.70 -3.56 -8.67
CA SER A 210 -3.62 -4.81 -9.44
C SER A 210 -2.91 -4.62 -10.79
N ALA A 211 -1.83 -3.85 -10.80
CA ALA A 211 -1.23 -3.29 -12.02
C ALA A 211 -0.70 -4.35 -13.01
N ALA A 212 -0.54 -5.60 -12.62
CA ALA A 212 -0.11 -6.69 -13.50
C ALA A 212 -1.28 -7.51 -14.08
N LEU A 213 -2.55 -7.17 -13.76
CA LEU A 213 -3.71 -8.01 -14.07
C LEU A 213 -4.61 -7.49 -15.20
N LEU A 214 -4.31 -6.35 -15.83
CA LEU A 214 -5.23 -5.67 -16.76
C LEU A 214 -5.54 -6.49 -18.02
N THR A 215 -4.54 -7.13 -18.59
CA THR A 215 -4.66 -7.86 -19.85
C THR A 215 -4.88 -9.35 -19.60
N LYS A 216 -5.64 -10.00 -20.46
CA LYS A 216 -5.99 -11.43 -20.38
C LYS A 216 -5.65 -12.12 -21.69
N ASP A 217 -5.34 -13.43 -21.61
CA ASP A 217 -5.24 -14.28 -22.80
C ASP A 217 -6.53 -14.17 -23.63
N PRO A 218 -6.47 -13.71 -24.89
CA PRO A 218 -7.66 -13.51 -25.70
C PRO A 218 -8.45 -14.81 -25.97
N GLU A 219 -7.77 -15.97 -25.90
CA GLU A 219 -8.41 -17.29 -26.06
C GLU A 219 -8.98 -17.83 -24.75
N LEU A 220 -8.65 -17.20 -23.60
CA LEU A 220 -9.10 -17.61 -22.26
C LEU A 220 -8.83 -19.10 -22.00
N ARG A 221 -7.64 -19.59 -22.38
CA ARG A 221 -7.22 -20.99 -22.18
C ARG A 221 -7.25 -21.37 -20.71
N ASP A 222 -7.50 -22.63 -20.43
CA ASP A 222 -7.44 -23.18 -19.07
C ASP A 222 -6.06 -22.89 -18.42
N PHE A 223 -6.07 -22.69 -17.11
CA PHE A 223 -4.86 -22.45 -16.34
C PHE A 223 -4.05 -23.73 -16.18
N THR A 224 -2.75 -23.61 -16.36
CA THR A 224 -1.80 -24.66 -16.01
C THR A 224 -0.73 -24.06 -15.12
N GLU A 225 -0.52 -24.61 -13.94
CA GLU A 225 0.51 -24.14 -13.03
C GLU A 225 1.88 -24.11 -13.73
N GLY A 226 2.57 -22.96 -13.63
CA GLY A 226 3.85 -22.74 -14.31
C GLY A 226 3.74 -22.41 -15.79
N SER A 227 2.53 -22.11 -16.33
CA SER A 227 2.42 -21.61 -17.71
C SER A 227 3.17 -20.29 -17.89
N ASP A 228 3.91 -20.21 -19.01
CA ASP A 228 4.61 -19.03 -19.46
C ASP A 228 4.25 -18.78 -20.94
N PRO A 229 3.58 -17.65 -21.26
CA PRO A 229 3.08 -16.62 -20.35
C PRO A 229 1.92 -17.11 -19.46
N HIS A 230 1.76 -16.48 -18.29
CA HIS A 230 0.60 -16.68 -17.44
C HIS A 230 -0.67 -16.12 -18.15
N PRO A 231 -1.84 -16.75 -18.04
CA PRO A 231 -3.00 -16.36 -18.85
C PRO A 231 -3.62 -15.00 -18.48
N TYR A 232 -3.33 -14.43 -17.31
CA TYR A 232 -3.89 -13.16 -16.87
C TYR A 232 -2.98 -12.34 -15.93
N ILE A 233 -1.72 -12.72 -15.77
CA ILE A 233 -0.73 -11.95 -15.00
C ILE A 233 0.41 -11.57 -15.92
N ASP A 234 0.77 -10.28 -15.95
CA ASP A 234 2.01 -9.78 -16.60
C ASP A 234 2.12 -10.12 -18.10
N LEU A 235 1.03 -9.97 -18.83
CA LEU A 235 1.05 -10.09 -20.30
C LEU A 235 1.67 -8.83 -20.92
N ASP A 236 2.48 -9.00 -21.97
CA ASP A 236 3.26 -7.90 -22.57
C ASP A 236 2.41 -6.73 -23.12
N GLU A 237 1.14 -6.96 -23.47
CA GLU A 237 0.21 -5.92 -23.95
C GLU A 237 -0.13 -4.86 -22.88
N ILE A 238 0.11 -5.16 -21.60
CA ILE A 238 -0.14 -4.22 -20.50
C ILE A 238 0.77 -2.99 -20.58
N HIS A 239 1.98 -3.16 -21.08
CA HIS A 239 2.97 -2.10 -21.20
C HIS A 239 2.52 -0.98 -22.17
N ASP A 240 1.68 -1.29 -23.18
CA ASP A 240 1.09 -0.28 -24.07
C ASP A 240 0.12 0.64 -23.33
N VAL A 241 -0.61 0.10 -22.34
CA VAL A 241 -1.50 0.89 -21.48
C VAL A 241 -0.68 1.88 -20.67
N TYR A 242 0.39 1.42 -20.01
CA TYR A 242 1.20 2.30 -19.16
C TYR A 242 1.98 3.34 -19.93
N ARG A 243 2.41 3.05 -21.16
CA ARG A 243 3.01 4.07 -22.05
C ARG A 243 2.01 5.17 -22.41
N SER A 244 0.75 4.80 -22.72
CA SER A 244 -0.26 5.83 -22.99
C SER A 244 -0.57 6.68 -21.75
N TRP A 245 -0.65 6.06 -20.59
CA TRP A 245 -0.89 6.75 -19.32
C TRP A 245 0.30 7.64 -18.92
N ARG A 246 1.53 7.16 -19.14
CA ARG A 246 2.73 7.94 -18.86
C ARG A 246 2.76 9.25 -19.63
N ALA A 247 2.40 9.23 -20.90
CA ALA A 247 2.32 10.45 -21.71
C ALA A 247 1.34 11.47 -21.09
N ILE A 248 0.22 11.01 -20.52
CA ILE A 248 -0.73 11.88 -19.80
C ILE A 248 -0.10 12.41 -18.51
N ALA A 249 0.51 11.54 -17.69
CA ALA A 249 1.13 11.96 -16.44
C ALA A 249 2.21 13.03 -16.67
N ASP A 250 3.01 12.90 -17.72
CA ASP A 250 4.05 13.86 -18.09
C ASP A 250 3.46 15.25 -18.45
N GLU A 251 2.24 15.32 -19.03
CA GLU A 251 1.55 16.58 -19.31
C GLU A 251 1.26 17.37 -18.03
N TYR A 252 0.99 16.69 -16.91
CA TYR A 252 0.61 17.29 -15.62
C TYR A 252 1.75 17.29 -14.58
N GLY A 253 2.89 16.66 -14.86
CA GLY A 253 3.94 16.45 -13.88
C GLY A 253 3.52 15.52 -12.75
N ALA A 254 2.57 14.61 -13.02
CA ALA A 254 2.05 13.63 -12.09
C ALA A 254 2.87 12.33 -12.12
N VAL A 255 2.71 11.49 -11.09
CA VAL A 255 3.49 10.27 -10.95
C VAL A 255 2.62 9.02 -10.80
N PHE A 256 3.14 7.87 -11.20
CA PHE A 256 2.50 6.57 -11.01
C PHE A 256 3.31 5.70 -10.05
N VAL A 257 2.61 5.03 -9.14
CA VAL A 257 3.13 3.91 -8.37
C VAL A 257 2.27 2.67 -8.63
N GLY A 258 2.87 1.59 -9.11
CA GLY A 258 2.16 0.35 -9.43
C GLY A 258 2.11 -0.61 -8.25
N GLU A 259 0.98 -1.26 -8.08
CA GLU A 259 0.89 -2.49 -7.30
C GLU A 259 1.19 -3.68 -8.19
N VAL A 260 2.45 -4.15 -8.15
CA VAL A 260 2.97 -5.21 -9.02
C VAL A 260 3.51 -6.34 -8.16
N TRP A 261 2.77 -7.46 -8.08
CA TRP A 261 3.18 -8.67 -7.36
C TRP A 261 3.86 -9.63 -8.34
N LEU A 262 5.14 -9.41 -8.63
CA LEU A 262 5.95 -10.28 -9.48
C LEU A 262 7.23 -10.70 -8.75
N PRO A 263 7.49 -12.00 -8.64
CA PRO A 263 8.72 -12.51 -8.04
C PRO A 263 9.95 -12.33 -8.94
N ASP A 264 9.74 -12.24 -10.27
CA ASP A 264 10.79 -12.05 -11.27
C ASP A 264 11.17 -10.57 -11.35
N ALA A 265 12.38 -10.25 -10.91
CA ALA A 265 12.86 -8.88 -10.83
C ALA A 265 13.09 -8.24 -12.21
N GLU A 266 13.49 -9.01 -13.24
CA GLU A 266 13.63 -8.52 -14.62
C GLU A 266 12.27 -8.13 -15.20
N ARG A 267 11.25 -8.97 -15.02
CA ARG A 267 9.87 -8.67 -15.43
C ARG A 267 9.32 -7.48 -14.68
N PHE A 268 9.54 -7.40 -13.37
CA PHE A 268 9.14 -6.26 -12.55
C PHE A 268 9.77 -4.95 -13.05
N ALA A 269 11.07 -4.94 -13.37
CA ALA A 269 11.77 -3.75 -13.87
C ALA A 269 11.21 -3.23 -15.21
N ARG A 270 10.53 -4.06 -16.01
CA ARG A 270 9.90 -3.62 -17.26
C ARG A 270 8.80 -2.59 -17.04
N TYR A 271 8.06 -2.68 -15.92
CA TYR A 271 7.04 -1.68 -15.53
C TYR A 271 7.64 -0.31 -15.20
N LEU A 272 8.94 -0.27 -14.88
CA LEU A 272 9.66 0.93 -14.44
C LEU A 272 10.49 1.59 -15.54
N ARG A 273 10.27 1.21 -16.81
CA ARG A 273 10.93 1.86 -17.93
C ARG A 273 10.62 3.36 -17.97
N PRO A 274 11.52 4.20 -18.51
CA PRO A 274 11.34 5.66 -18.48
C PRO A 274 10.04 6.18 -19.09
N ASP A 275 9.40 5.40 -19.95
CA ASP A 275 8.14 5.69 -20.62
C ASP A 275 6.92 4.95 -20.03
N GLU A 276 7.08 4.31 -18.87
CA GLU A 276 6.02 3.56 -18.17
C GLU A 276 5.81 4.10 -16.76
N LEU A 277 5.66 3.23 -15.74
CA LEU A 277 5.44 3.68 -14.35
C LEU A 277 6.68 4.37 -13.78
N HIS A 278 6.49 5.31 -12.90
CA HIS A 278 7.60 5.99 -12.22
C HIS A 278 8.21 5.10 -11.14
N THR A 279 7.35 4.41 -10.37
CA THR A 279 7.71 3.50 -9.29
C THR A 279 6.72 2.35 -9.20
N ALA A 280 7.08 1.31 -8.46
CA ALA A 280 6.17 0.25 -8.03
C ALA A 280 6.59 -0.25 -6.64
N PHE A 281 5.65 -0.71 -5.84
CA PHE A 281 5.92 -1.21 -4.49
C PHE A 281 6.84 -2.43 -4.52
N ASN A 282 7.89 -2.43 -3.70
CA ASN A 282 8.75 -3.58 -3.52
C ASN A 282 8.13 -4.58 -2.53
N PHE A 283 7.26 -5.43 -3.04
CA PHE A 283 6.62 -6.47 -2.22
C PHE A 283 7.56 -7.61 -1.86
N ASN A 284 8.66 -7.82 -2.59
CA ASN A 284 9.69 -8.76 -2.18
C ASN A 284 10.35 -8.31 -0.87
N PHE A 285 10.55 -6.99 -0.67
CA PHE A 285 11.03 -6.45 0.59
C PHE A 285 9.96 -6.50 1.68
N LEU A 286 8.72 -6.15 1.38
CA LEU A 286 7.59 -6.25 2.31
C LEU A 286 7.44 -7.68 2.84
N ALA A 287 7.48 -8.68 1.96
CA ALA A 287 7.30 -10.09 2.31
C ALA A 287 8.54 -10.73 2.95
N CYS A 288 9.69 -10.04 2.88
CA CYS A 288 10.97 -10.58 3.36
C CYS A 288 10.92 -10.87 4.88
N PRO A 289 11.39 -12.03 5.33
CA PRO A 289 11.53 -12.31 6.75
C PRO A 289 12.59 -11.41 7.39
N TRP A 290 12.52 -11.24 8.71
CA TRP A 290 13.50 -10.51 9.50
C TRP A 290 14.79 -11.33 9.66
N GLU A 291 15.47 -11.57 8.55
CA GLU A 291 16.70 -12.37 8.42
C GLU A 291 17.76 -11.58 7.64
N PRO A 292 19.01 -11.46 8.17
CA PRO A 292 20.02 -10.56 7.61
C PRO A 292 20.38 -10.89 6.15
N ASP A 293 20.60 -12.16 5.82
CA ASP A 293 21.00 -12.58 4.48
C ASP A 293 19.87 -12.41 3.45
N ARG A 294 18.62 -12.59 3.89
CA ARG A 294 17.44 -12.42 3.03
C ARG A 294 17.20 -10.94 2.76
N LEU A 295 17.21 -10.10 3.80
CA LEU A 295 17.08 -8.64 3.67
C LEU A 295 18.18 -8.07 2.78
N ARG A 296 19.44 -8.44 3.02
CA ARG A 296 20.56 -7.97 2.20
C ARG A 296 20.39 -8.34 0.74
N ARG A 297 20.08 -9.60 0.45
CA ARG A 297 19.87 -10.08 -0.93
C ARG A 297 18.73 -9.32 -1.60
N THR A 298 17.59 -9.19 -0.93
CA THR A 298 16.43 -8.45 -1.48
C THR A 298 16.78 -7.00 -1.79
N ILE A 299 17.57 -6.34 -0.94
CA ILE A 299 18.03 -4.96 -1.19
C ILE A 299 18.96 -4.93 -2.41
N ASP A 300 19.96 -5.82 -2.46
CA ASP A 300 20.94 -5.88 -3.56
C ASP A 300 20.26 -6.18 -4.89
N ASP A 301 19.39 -7.18 -4.95
CA ASP A 301 18.64 -7.57 -6.16
C ASP A 301 17.78 -6.39 -6.65
N THR A 302 17.05 -5.72 -5.74
CA THR A 302 16.23 -4.56 -6.08
C THR A 302 17.05 -3.45 -6.71
N LEU A 303 18.15 -3.06 -6.08
CA LEU A 303 18.98 -1.96 -6.57
C LEU A 303 19.65 -2.31 -7.90
N ALA A 304 20.08 -3.56 -8.07
CA ALA A 304 20.69 -4.05 -9.32
C ALA A 304 19.70 -4.04 -10.49
N GLU A 305 18.44 -4.48 -10.27
CA GLU A 305 17.44 -4.56 -11.32
C GLU A 305 16.82 -3.20 -11.68
N HIS A 306 16.78 -2.26 -10.74
CA HIS A 306 16.27 -0.91 -11.00
C HIS A 306 17.30 0.01 -11.69
N ALA A 307 18.60 -0.24 -11.49
CA ALA A 307 19.66 0.60 -12.05
C ALA A 307 19.61 0.73 -13.60
N PRO A 308 19.40 -0.34 -14.39
CA PRO A 308 19.34 -0.24 -15.85
C PRO A 308 18.18 0.61 -16.39
N VAL A 309 17.07 0.70 -15.63
CA VAL A 309 15.89 1.49 -16.00
C VAL A 309 15.86 2.86 -15.30
N HIS A 310 16.88 3.18 -14.51
CA HIS A 310 17.01 4.45 -13.77
C HIS A 310 15.85 4.77 -12.83
N ALA A 311 15.12 3.76 -12.39
CA ALA A 311 14.03 3.92 -11.44
C ALA A 311 14.56 3.84 -9.99
N PRO A 312 14.04 4.66 -9.04
CA PRO A 312 14.34 4.46 -7.63
C PRO A 312 13.60 3.23 -7.11
N ALA A 313 14.13 2.64 -6.05
CA ALA A 313 13.37 1.65 -5.29
C ALA A 313 12.23 2.33 -4.51
N THR A 314 11.15 1.58 -4.24
CA THR A 314 10.03 2.02 -3.43
C THR A 314 9.81 1.03 -2.30
N TRP A 315 10.26 1.40 -1.11
CA TRP A 315 10.27 0.52 0.05
C TRP A 315 8.97 0.60 0.82
N VAL A 316 8.46 -0.52 1.26
CA VAL A 316 7.23 -0.64 2.03
C VAL A 316 7.33 -1.81 3.02
N LEU A 317 6.88 -1.61 4.26
CA LEU A 317 6.84 -2.65 5.29
C LEU A 317 5.43 -3.21 5.50
N CYS A 318 4.41 -2.39 5.28
CA CYS A 318 3.01 -2.72 5.53
C CYS A 318 2.09 -1.91 4.63
N ASN A 319 0.87 -2.43 4.40
CA ASN A 319 -0.24 -1.71 3.78
C ASN A 319 -1.58 -2.24 4.33
N HIS A 320 -2.70 -1.86 3.73
CA HIS A 320 -4.04 -2.25 4.13
C HIS A 320 -4.45 -3.70 3.78
N ASP A 321 -3.55 -4.47 3.16
CA ASP A 321 -3.79 -5.87 2.73
C ASP A 321 -2.96 -6.89 3.48
N VAL A 322 -1.96 -6.44 4.27
CA VAL A 322 -1.01 -7.32 4.92
C VAL A 322 -1.01 -7.17 6.43
N THR A 323 -0.65 -8.25 7.14
CA THR A 323 -0.50 -8.23 8.60
C THR A 323 0.46 -7.13 9.03
N ARG A 324 0.05 -6.31 10.01
CA ARG A 324 0.85 -5.18 10.52
C ARG A 324 2.24 -5.61 10.99
N THR A 325 3.23 -4.78 10.69
CA THR A 325 4.66 -5.05 10.89
C THR A 325 5.00 -5.48 12.31
N ALA A 326 4.45 -4.81 13.34
CA ALA A 326 4.71 -5.16 14.73
C ALA A 326 4.23 -6.57 15.09
N THR A 327 3.07 -7.01 14.56
CA THR A 327 2.58 -8.38 14.77
C THR A 327 3.38 -9.38 13.95
N ARG A 328 3.61 -9.11 12.67
CA ARG A 328 4.33 -10.01 11.78
C ARG A 328 5.76 -10.30 12.29
N TYR A 329 6.49 -9.26 12.68
CA TYR A 329 7.85 -9.41 13.19
C TYR A 329 7.94 -9.97 14.63
N GLY A 330 6.83 -10.06 15.32
CA GLY A 330 6.70 -10.78 16.59
C GLY A 330 6.42 -12.27 16.45
N ARG A 331 6.15 -12.76 15.24
CA ARG A 331 5.91 -14.19 14.96
C ARG A 331 7.23 -14.97 14.83
N THR A 332 7.14 -16.29 14.94
CA THR A 332 8.29 -17.18 14.70
C THR A 332 8.71 -17.14 13.22
N ASP A 333 7.75 -17.22 12.31
CA ASP A 333 7.95 -16.93 10.89
C ASP A 333 7.55 -15.47 10.64
N THR A 334 8.51 -14.66 10.25
CA THR A 334 8.34 -13.22 10.02
C THR A 334 8.11 -12.85 8.56
N ALA A 335 8.16 -13.85 7.64
CA ALA A 335 7.78 -13.64 6.24
C ALA A 335 6.29 -13.33 6.11
N PHE A 336 5.91 -12.68 5.02
CA PHE A 336 4.52 -12.53 4.64
C PHE A 336 4.18 -13.42 3.45
N ASP A 337 3.07 -14.15 3.59
CA ASP A 337 2.44 -14.93 2.53
C ASP A 337 0.92 -14.91 2.76
N PHE A 338 0.15 -14.56 1.74
CA PHE A 338 -1.32 -14.55 1.80
C PHE A 338 -1.88 -15.94 2.15
N ALA A 339 -1.31 -17.01 1.59
CA ALA A 339 -1.75 -18.38 1.87
C ALA A 339 -1.43 -18.85 3.30
N ALA A 340 -0.46 -18.20 3.95
CA ALA A 340 -0.03 -18.52 5.32
C ALA A 340 -0.81 -17.76 6.41
N LYS A 341 -1.73 -16.85 6.06
CA LYS A 341 -2.58 -16.17 7.04
C LYS A 341 -3.43 -17.18 7.83
N ARG A 342 -3.46 -17.05 9.14
CA ARG A 342 -4.25 -17.90 10.04
C ARG A 342 -4.76 -17.10 11.24
N PHE A 343 -5.96 -17.43 11.71
CA PHE A 343 -6.46 -16.93 12.98
C PHE A 343 -5.56 -17.34 14.15
N GLY A 344 -5.43 -16.44 15.14
CA GLY A 344 -4.77 -16.74 16.40
C GLY A 344 -3.29 -17.14 16.29
N THR A 345 -2.59 -16.74 15.22
CA THR A 345 -1.15 -16.99 15.11
C THR A 345 -0.42 -16.21 16.20
N PRO A 346 0.31 -16.88 17.12
CA PRO A 346 0.95 -16.20 18.24
C PRO A 346 2.00 -15.18 17.76
N ALA A 347 2.06 -14.05 18.46
CA ALA A 347 3.07 -13.02 18.25
C ALA A 347 3.55 -12.45 19.58
N ASP A 348 4.86 -12.35 19.75
CA ASP A 348 5.49 -11.57 20.83
C ASP A 348 5.53 -10.10 20.41
N LEU A 349 4.56 -9.31 20.89
CA LEU A 349 4.43 -7.90 20.49
C LEU A 349 5.56 -7.02 21.02
N GLU A 350 6.25 -7.39 22.11
CA GLU A 350 7.42 -6.65 22.59
C GLU A 350 8.59 -6.83 21.62
N LEU A 351 8.88 -8.09 21.25
CA LEU A 351 9.87 -8.41 20.24
C LEU A 351 9.52 -7.79 18.88
N GLY A 352 8.27 -7.94 18.45
CA GLY A 352 7.78 -7.40 17.19
C GLY A 352 7.88 -5.89 17.10
N THR A 353 7.55 -5.16 18.17
CA THR A 353 7.71 -3.71 18.24
C THR A 353 9.18 -3.30 18.15
N ARG A 354 10.09 -4.00 18.86
CA ARG A 354 11.52 -3.74 18.79
C ARG A 354 12.06 -3.91 17.37
N ARG A 355 11.69 -5.01 16.69
CA ARG A 355 12.05 -5.27 15.29
C ARG A 355 11.43 -4.26 14.33
N ALA A 356 10.17 -3.88 14.52
CA ALA A 356 9.50 -2.86 13.71
C ALA A 356 10.21 -1.50 13.80
N ARG A 357 10.66 -1.10 15.00
CA ARG A 357 11.48 0.11 15.19
C ARG A 357 12.81 0.04 14.42
N ALA A 358 13.49 -1.10 14.46
CA ALA A 358 14.73 -1.33 13.72
C ALA A 358 14.51 -1.34 12.21
N ALA A 359 13.42 -1.99 11.76
CA ALA A 359 13.02 -2.03 10.35
C ALA A 359 12.64 -0.66 9.80
N ALA A 360 11.98 0.19 10.59
CA ALA A 360 11.70 1.58 10.21
C ALA A 360 12.99 2.35 9.91
N LEU A 361 14.01 2.25 10.77
CA LEU A 361 15.29 2.91 10.53
C LEU A 361 16.04 2.29 9.34
N LEU A 362 16.01 0.96 9.17
CA LEU A 362 16.56 0.32 7.97
C LEU A 362 15.92 0.90 6.72
N THR A 363 14.59 0.82 6.63
CA THR A 363 13.80 1.21 5.44
C THR A 363 14.01 2.69 5.10
N LEU A 364 13.95 3.57 6.09
CA LEU A 364 14.16 5.01 5.91
C LEU A 364 15.61 5.39 5.54
N ALA A 365 16.58 4.52 5.78
CA ALA A 365 17.98 4.74 5.37
C ALA A 365 18.29 4.22 3.95
N LEU A 366 17.45 3.36 3.37
CA LEU A 366 17.65 2.83 2.03
C LEU A 366 17.47 3.92 0.95
N PRO A 367 18.13 3.80 -0.22
CA PRO A 367 17.95 4.72 -1.34
C PRO A 367 16.58 4.54 -1.98
N GLY A 368 15.93 5.65 -2.31
CA GLY A 368 14.60 5.65 -2.95
C GLY A 368 13.49 6.20 -2.09
N SER A 369 12.24 5.96 -2.50
CA SER A 369 11.03 6.39 -1.80
C SER A 369 10.57 5.37 -0.76
N VAL A 370 9.76 5.81 0.20
CA VAL A 370 9.22 4.97 1.28
C VAL A 370 7.71 5.22 1.42
N TYR A 371 6.94 4.14 1.55
CA TYR A 371 5.52 4.23 1.88
C TYR A 371 5.29 3.73 3.30
N LEU A 372 4.54 4.50 4.08
CA LEU A 372 4.14 4.22 5.46
C LEU A 372 2.64 4.00 5.51
N TYR A 373 2.19 2.91 6.07
CA TYR A 373 0.76 2.67 6.29
C TYR A 373 0.28 3.32 7.58
N GLN A 374 -0.92 3.92 7.59
CA GLN A 374 -1.53 4.52 8.78
C GLN A 374 -1.45 3.60 10.00
N GLY A 375 -0.94 4.15 11.12
CA GLY A 375 -0.71 3.43 12.36
C GLY A 375 0.61 2.68 12.44
N GLU A 376 1.41 2.65 11.37
CA GLU A 376 2.78 2.13 11.42
C GLU A 376 3.66 3.00 12.31
N GLU A 377 3.50 4.32 12.22
CA GLU A 377 4.16 5.31 13.08
C GLU A 377 3.75 5.22 14.55
N LEU A 378 2.67 4.52 14.85
CA LEU A 378 2.19 4.23 16.21
C LEU A 378 2.64 2.84 16.70
N GLY A 379 3.18 2.01 15.81
CA GLY A 379 3.49 0.61 16.11
C GLY A 379 2.24 -0.23 16.35
N LEU A 380 1.11 0.11 15.71
CA LEU A 380 -0.13 -0.64 15.89
C LEU A 380 0.05 -2.12 15.53
N PRO A 381 -0.37 -3.04 16.40
CA PRO A 381 -0.43 -4.45 16.07
C PRO A 381 -1.66 -4.77 15.22
N GLU A 382 -1.68 -5.94 14.61
CA GLU A 382 -2.86 -6.55 14.03
C GLU A 382 -3.93 -6.74 15.11
N ALA A 383 -5.18 -6.44 14.78
CA ALA A 383 -6.30 -6.69 15.68
C ALA A 383 -6.98 -8.01 15.36
N ASP A 384 -7.34 -8.77 16.40
CA ASP A 384 -8.21 -9.94 16.27
C ASP A 384 -9.66 -9.48 16.17
N ILE A 385 -10.26 -9.58 14.99
CA ILE A 385 -11.64 -9.18 14.76
C ILE A 385 -12.58 -10.34 15.12
N PRO A 386 -13.62 -10.09 15.95
CA PRO A 386 -14.64 -11.10 16.22
C PRO A 386 -15.30 -11.59 14.91
N LEU A 387 -15.56 -12.89 14.80
CA LEU A 387 -16.05 -13.53 13.57
C LEU A 387 -17.34 -12.91 13.04
N ASP A 388 -18.21 -12.43 13.94
CA ASP A 388 -19.48 -11.75 13.62
C ASP A 388 -19.31 -10.28 13.21
N ARG A 389 -18.09 -9.75 13.27
CA ARG A 389 -17.74 -8.37 12.91
C ARG A 389 -16.85 -8.29 11.66
N ILE A 390 -16.42 -9.43 11.12
CA ILE A 390 -15.60 -9.49 9.90
C ILE A 390 -16.43 -9.01 8.70
N GLN A 391 -15.84 -8.15 7.86
CA GLN A 391 -16.45 -7.59 6.65
C GLN A 391 -15.71 -7.97 5.37
N ASP A 392 -14.46 -8.43 5.47
CA ASP A 392 -13.63 -8.72 4.31
C ASP A 392 -14.16 -9.89 3.45
N PRO A 393 -14.38 -9.68 2.13
CA PRO A 393 -14.86 -10.72 1.22
C PRO A 393 -13.94 -11.96 1.14
N MET A 394 -12.63 -11.82 1.38
CA MET A 394 -11.71 -12.97 1.42
C MET A 394 -12.11 -13.99 2.48
N HIS A 395 -12.54 -13.52 3.65
CA HIS A 395 -13.03 -14.40 4.72
C HIS A 395 -14.25 -15.22 4.25
N PHE A 396 -15.24 -14.56 3.69
CA PHE A 396 -16.48 -15.23 3.28
C PHE A 396 -16.26 -16.17 2.11
N ARG A 397 -15.47 -15.77 1.12
CA ARG A 397 -15.19 -16.59 -0.08
C ARG A 397 -14.30 -17.80 0.22
N SER A 398 -13.44 -17.72 1.22
CA SER A 398 -12.64 -18.87 1.71
C SER A 398 -13.45 -19.85 2.57
N GLY A 399 -14.74 -19.63 2.79
CA GLY A 399 -15.54 -20.40 3.73
C GLY A 399 -15.11 -20.24 5.19
N GLY A 400 -14.58 -19.07 5.54
CA GLY A 400 -14.18 -18.72 6.90
C GLY A 400 -12.79 -19.24 7.31
N THR A 401 -11.98 -19.73 6.37
CA THR A 401 -10.63 -20.25 6.67
C THR A 401 -9.56 -19.15 6.65
N ASP A 402 -9.70 -18.13 5.80
CA ASP A 402 -8.87 -16.93 5.79
C ASP A 402 -9.44 -15.89 6.76
N PRO A 403 -8.63 -15.29 7.66
CA PRO A 403 -9.09 -14.20 8.52
C PRO A 403 -9.48 -12.91 7.77
N GLY A 404 -9.11 -12.78 6.51
CA GLY A 404 -9.24 -11.54 5.76
C GLY A 404 -8.19 -10.49 6.16
N ARG A 405 -8.51 -9.23 5.88
CA ARG A 405 -7.62 -8.07 6.05
C ARG A 405 -8.11 -7.08 7.11
N ASP A 406 -9.27 -7.32 7.70
CA ASP A 406 -9.90 -6.37 8.64
C ASP A 406 -9.02 -6.05 9.85
N GLY A 407 -8.20 -7.01 10.30
CA GLY A 407 -7.30 -6.82 11.45
C GLY A 407 -6.27 -5.69 11.27
N CYS A 408 -5.81 -5.43 10.04
CA CYS A 408 -4.93 -4.29 9.77
C CYS A 408 -5.69 -2.99 9.44
N ARG A 409 -7.02 -3.05 9.26
CA ARG A 409 -7.88 -1.94 8.82
C ARG A 409 -8.63 -1.25 9.96
N VAL A 410 -8.41 -1.64 11.21
CA VAL A 410 -9.06 -1.07 12.40
C VAL A 410 -8.77 0.44 12.52
N PRO A 411 -9.78 1.25 12.90
CA PRO A 411 -9.65 2.70 13.06
C PRO A 411 -8.52 3.17 13.98
N ILE A 412 -7.86 4.27 13.57
CA ILE A 412 -6.73 4.86 14.30
C ILE A 412 -7.15 5.40 15.67
N PRO A 413 -6.38 5.13 16.74
CA PRO A 413 -6.59 5.74 18.05
C PRO A 413 -5.89 7.11 18.13
N TRP A 414 -6.68 8.19 18.24
CA TRP A 414 -6.17 9.56 18.33
C TRP A 414 -5.99 10.04 19.76
N GLU A 415 -6.96 9.74 20.65
CA GLU A 415 -7.05 10.28 22.02
C GLU A 415 -7.39 9.18 23.02
N ALA A 416 -6.44 8.81 23.86
CA ALA A 416 -6.54 7.66 24.76
C ALA A 416 -7.74 7.67 25.70
N GLY A 417 -8.22 8.85 26.11
CA GLY A 417 -9.31 9.03 27.06
C GLY A 417 -10.68 9.27 26.44
N ALA A 418 -10.77 9.41 25.12
CA ALA A 418 -12.00 9.69 24.41
C ALA A 418 -12.76 8.41 24.01
N PRO A 419 -14.09 8.47 23.77
CA PRO A 419 -14.84 7.39 23.15
C PRO A 419 -14.21 6.98 21.81
N ALA A 420 -14.20 5.67 21.51
CA ALA A 420 -13.54 5.12 20.32
C ALA A 420 -12.11 5.67 20.10
N TYR A 421 -11.42 5.96 21.20
CA TYR A 421 -10.10 6.59 21.22
C TYR A 421 -10.01 7.86 20.34
N GLY A 422 -11.07 8.66 20.27
CA GLY A 422 -11.12 9.91 19.52
C GLY A 422 -11.19 9.74 17.99
N PHE A 423 -11.55 8.56 17.52
CA PHE A 423 -11.75 8.30 16.08
C PHE A 423 -12.92 9.14 15.53
N GLY A 424 -14.11 9.07 16.18
CA GLY A 424 -15.32 9.81 15.81
C GLY A 424 -15.62 11.02 16.70
N GLY A 425 -14.67 11.54 17.45
CA GLY A 425 -14.89 12.64 18.40
C GLY A 425 -15.93 12.30 19.47
N ASP A 426 -16.67 13.32 19.93
CA ASP A 426 -17.64 13.19 21.01
C ASP A 426 -18.99 12.55 20.62
N ALA A 427 -19.24 12.33 19.33
CA ALA A 427 -20.54 11.88 18.80
C ALA A 427 -20.84 10.40 19.08
N GLY A 428 -19.83 9.57 19.25
CA GLY A 428 -19.93 8.27 19.95
C GLY A 428 -20.61 7.14 19.21
N ALA A 429 -20.70 7.13 17.88
CA ALA A 429 -21.04 5.91 17.16
C ALA A 429 -19.93 4.86 17.32
N GLU A 430 -20.33 3.58 17.34
CA GLU A 430 -19.37 2.49 17.35
C GLU A 430 -18.62 2.46 15.99
N PRO A 431 -17.27 2.40 15.99
CA PRO A 431 -16.51 2.29 14.76
C PRO A 431 -16.90 1.06 13.94
N TRP A 432 -16.83 1.16 12.61
CA TRP A 432 -17.20 0.10 11.68
C TRP A 432 -16.45 -1.23 11.92
N LEU A 433 -15.21 -1.14 12.43
CA LEU A 433 -14.47 -2.26 13.00
C LEU A 433 -14.14 -1.97 14.46
N PRO A 434 -14.25 -2.97 15.37
CA PRO A 434 -14.01 -2.78 16.79
C PRO A 434 -12.52 -2.54 17.08
N GLN A 435 -12.22 -1.48 17.82
CA GLN A 435 -10.88 -1.21 18.32
C GLN A 435 -10.59 -2.08 19.56
N PRO A 436 -9.41 -2.73 19.67
CA PRO A 436 -9.01 -3.46 20.86
C PRO A 436 -9.00 -2.59 22.13
N ALA A 437 -9.44 -3.15 23.25
CA ALA A 437 -9.61 -2.41 24.50
C ALA A 437 -8.30 -1.84 25.09
N ASP A 438 -7.15 -2.37 24.69
CA ASP A 438 -5.83 -1.93 25.16
C ASP A 438 -5.16 -0.90 24.22
N TRP A 439 -5.84 -0.44 23.16
CA TRP A 439 -5.29 0.48 22.16
C TRP A 439 -5.09 1.92 22.67
N ALA A 440 -5.62 2.28 23.85
CA ALA A 440 -5.32 3.55 24.51
C ALA A 440 -3.80 3.85 24.61
N ARG A 441 -2.97 2.83 24.76
CA ARG A 441 -1.50 2.97 24.84
C ARG A 441 -0.86 3.41 23.52
N TYR A 442 -1.53 3.12 22.39
CA TYR A 442 -1.05 3.49 21.06
C TYR A 442 -1.61 4.84 20.58
N ALA A 443 -2.51 5.47 21.33
CA ALA A 443 -3.14 6.71 20.90
C ALA A 443 -2.13 7.82 20.66
N VAL A 444 -2.40 8.64 19.63
CA VAL A 444 -1.51 9.71 19.16
C VAL A 444 -1.18 10.70 20.27
N ASP A 445 -2.15 11.09 21.11
CA ASP A 445 -1.94 12.00 22.24
C ASP A 445 -0.96 11.43 23.27
N ARG A 446 -1.08 10.15 23.59
CA ARG A 446 -0.17 9.44 24.51
C ARG A 446 1.23 9.39 23.95
N GLN A 447 1.38 8.95 22.70
CA GLN A 447 2.69 8.80 22.07
C GLN A 447 3.36 10.16 21.79
N SER A 448 2.57 11.21 21.54
CA SER A 448 3.11 12.57 21.38
C SER A 448 3.71 13.13 22.67
N ALA A 449 3.30 12.65 23.83
CA ALA A 449 3.84 13.04 25.14
C ALA A 449 5.04 12.17 25.59
N ASP A 450 5.35 11.09 24.88
CA ASP A 450 6.40 10.12 25.21
C ASP A 450 7.53 10.18 24.19
N SER A 451 8.72 10.64 24.63
CA SER A 451 9.93 10.76 23.78
C SER A 451 10.46 9.41 23.30
N ASP A 452 10.12 8.31 23.94
CA ASP A 452 10.58 6.96 23.61
C ASP A 452 9.58 6.19 22.74
N SER A 453 8.43 6.82 22.43
CA SER A 453 7.37 6.22 21.63
C SER A 453 7.79 5.91 20.19
N MET A 454 7.00 5.08 19.50
CA MET A 454 7.17 4.82 18.07
C MET A 454 6.97 6.10 17.26
N LEU A 455 5.95 6.91 17.60
CA LEU A 455 5.67 8.18 16.94
C LEU A 455 6.84 9.18 17.07
N ALA A 456 7.46 9.26 18.24
CA ALA A 456 8.65 10.09 18.45
C ALA A 456 9.83 9.62 17.60
N LEU A 457 10.03 8.29 17.47
CA LEU A 457 11.05 7.71 16.59
C LEU A 457 10.82 8.12 15.13
N TYR A 458 9.59 7.94 14.62
CA TYR A 458 9.26 8.29 13.23
C TYR A 458 9.42 9.79 12.97
N ARG A 459 8.93 10.66 13.85
CA ARG A 459 9.10 12.12 13.72
C ARG A 459 10.58 12.52 13.65
N THR A 460 11.40 11.93 14.52
CA THR A 460 12.83 12.20 14.54
C THR A 460 13.51 11.67 13.28
N ALA A 461 13.20 10.44 12.89
CA ALA A 461 13.76 9.82 11.69
C ALA A 461 13.41 10.58 10.41
N LEU A 462 12.14 10.98 10.24
CA LEU A 462 11.69 11.77 9.08
C LEU A 462 12.28 13.19 9.09
N GLY A 463 12.44 13.79 10.27
CA GLY A 463 13.12 15.07 10.42
C GLY A 463 14.58 14.99 9.97
N LEU A 464 15.30 13.96 10.41
CA LEU A 464 16.69 13.70 9.99
C LEU A 464 16.78 13.41 8.48
N ARG A 465 15.88 12.55 7.94
CA ARG A 465 15.84 12.25 6.51
C ARG A 465 15.67 13.49 5.63
N ARG A 466 15.03 14.54 6.15
CA ARG A 466 14.86 15.82 5.45
C ARG A 466 16.04 16.77 5.60
N SER A 467 16.73 16.74 6.74
CA SER A 467 17.76 17.74 7.10
C SER A 467 19.19 17.26 6.94
N GLU A 468 19.42 15.95 7.11
CA GLU A 468 20.77 15.38 7.04
C GLU A 468 21.11 14.96 5.61
N PRO A 469 22.29 15.30 5.10
CA PRO A 469 22.75 14.84 3.81
C PRO A 469 22.99 13.31 3.80
N GLY A 470 22.89 12.71 2.61
CA GLY A 470 23.10 11.27 2.41
C GLY A 470 21.84 10.43 2.45
N PHE A 471 20.68 10.99 2.85
CA PHE A 471 19.38 10.34 2.63
C PHE A 471 18.83 10.58 1.21
N GLY A 472 17.73 9.95 0.90
CA GLY A 472 17.04 10.09 -0.39
C GLY A 472 17.49 9.06 -1.42
N ASP A 473 17.38 9.41 -2.71
CA ASP A 473 17.73 8.56 -3.86
C ASP A 473 19.21 8.74 -4.20
N GLY A 474 20.08 7.92 -3.65
CA GLY A 474 21.53 7.98 -3.86
C GLY A 474 22.15 6.59 -3.79
N THR A 475 23.44 6.51 -3.52
CA THR A 475 24.17 5.24 -3.50
C THR A 475 24.09 4.54 -2.13
N LEU A 476 24.30 3.22 -2.14
CA LEU A 476 24.46 2.38 -0.96
C LEU A 476 25.73 1.54 -1.13
N THR A 477 26.58 1.52 -0.12
CA THR A 477 27.78 0.68 -0.10
C THR A 477 27.83 -0.11 1.21
N TRP A 478 27.83 -1.44 1.11
CA TRP A 478 27.94 -2.31 2.28
C TRP A 478 29.28 -2.18 2.95
N LEU A 479 29.26 -2.16 4.26
CA LEU A 479 30.46 -2.22 5.11
C LEU A 479 30.73 -3.66 5.55
N PRO A 480 32.01 -4.01 5.82
CA PRO A 480 32.32 -5.23 6.56
C PRO A 480 31.64 -5.20 7.93
N ALA A 481 30.91 -6.26 8.27
CA ALA A 481 30.19 -6.41 9.53
C ALA A 481 30.25 -7.87 10.02
N PRO A 482 30.06 -8.13 11.31
CA PRO A 482 29.89 -9.48 11.84
C PRO A 482 28.67 -10.18 11.23
N ASP A 483 28.65 -11.51 11.31
CA ASP A 483 27.46 -12.30 10.90
C ASP A 483 26.21 -11.83 11.66
N GLY A 484 25.10 -11.72 10.95
CA GLY A 484 23.85 -11.22 11.53
C GLY A 484 23.73 -9.69 11.61
N VAL A 485 24.70 -8.93 11.11
CA VAL A 485 24.66 -7.46 11.12
C VAL A 485 24.62 -6.92 9.70
N LEU A 486 23.64 -6.07 9.41
CA LEU A 486 23.63 -5.25 8.21
C LEU A 486 24.26 -3.90 8.53
N ALA A 487 25.30 -3.53 7.80
CA ALA A 487 25.92 -2.22 7.92
C ALA A 487 26.24 -1.67 6.53
N PHE A 488 25.82 -0.44 6.25
CA PHE A 488 26.08 0.21 4.97
C PHE A 488 26.27 1.72 5.14
N THR A 489 26.99 2.30 4.21
CA THR A 489 27.07 3.75 4.07
C THR A 489 26.22 4.23 2.91
N ARG A 490 25.71 5.42 3.06
CA ARG A 490 25.09 6.25 2.05
C ARG A 490 26.04 7.39 1.69
N ASP A 491 25.64 8.19 0.73
CA ASP A 491 26.37 9.41 0.35
C ASP A 491 26.63 10.29 1.58
N ASP A 492 27.62 11.17 1.49
CA ASP A 492 28.01 12.12 2.54
C ASP A 492 28.32 11.49 3.93
N GLY A 493 28.67 10.20 3.97
CA GLY A 493 29.11 9.53 5.19
C GLY A 493 28.01 9.15 6.20
N LEU A 494 26.75 9.17 5.78
CA LEU A 494 25.65 8.58 6.56
C LEU A 494 25.84 7.06 6.64
N THR A 495 25.79 6.50 7.83
CA THR A 495 25.93 5.04 8.04
C THR A 495 24.69 4.51 8.77
N CYS A 496 24.12 3.42 8.27
CA CYS A 496 23.07 2.65 8.94
C CYS A 496 23.65 1.30 9.39
N VAL A 497 23.36 0.93 10.64
CA VAL A 497 23.73 -0.37 11.23
C VAL A 497 22.48 -1.00 11.79
N VAL A 498 22.21 -2.25 11.43
CA VAL A 498 21.08 -3.04 11.97
C VAL A 498 21.65 -4.34 12.54
N ASN A 499 21.42 -4.56 13.81
CA ASN A 499 21.85 -5.77 14.49
C ASN A 499 20.72 -6.80 14.56
N LEU A 500 20.80 -7.83 13.73
CA LEU A 500 19.91 -8.99 13.72
C LEU A 500 20.58 -10.22 14.37
N SER A 501 21.81 -10.08 14.93
CA SER A 501 22.53 -11.18 15.57
C SER A 501 21.99 -11.48 16.98
N ASP A 502 22.39 -12.60 17.55
CA ASP A 502 21.94 -13.06 18.88
C ASP A 502 22.54 -12.27 20.07
N GLY A 503 23.44 -11.32 19.83
CA GLY A 503 24.11 -10.55 20.88
C GLY A 503 24.38 -9.10 20.53
N PRO A 504 24.78 -8.27 21.50
CA PRO A 504 25.09 -6.87 21.25
C PRO A 504 26.37 -6.73 20.41
N VAL A 505 26.41 -5.73 19.53
CA VAL A 505 27.55 -5.48 18.62
C VAL A 505 28.13 -4.07 18.79
N GLN A 506 29.44 -3.95 18.58
CA GLN A 506 30.08 -2.65 18.56
C GLN A 506 29.68 -1.85 17.32
N LEU A 507 29.33 -0.58 17.50
CA LEU A 507 29.14 0.33 16.40
C LEU A 507 30.47 0.62 15.67
N PRO A 508 30.48 0.79 14.35
CA PRO A 508 31.65 1.25 13.63
C PRO A 508 32.10 2.62 14.15
N ALA A 509 33.36 2.99 13.87
CA ALA A 509 33.87 4.30 14.24
C ALA A 509 33.00 5.42 13.65
N HIS A 510 32.56 6.35 14.47
CA HIS A 510 31.66 7.45 14.10
C HIS A 510 31.94 8.69 14.95
N HIS A 511 31.57 9.86 14.46
CA HIS A 511 31.63 11.11 15.21
C HIS A 511 30.34 11.39 15.99
N THR A 512 29.20 11.01 15.42
CA THR A 512 27.89 11.29 16.01
C THR A 512 26.93 10.10 15.83
N LEU A 513 26.28 9.70 16.91
CA LEU A 513 25.08 8.87 16.86
C LEU A 513 23.90 9.82 16.56
N LEU A 514 23.31 9.69 15.35
CA LEU A 514 22.19 10.54 14.92
C LEU A 514 20.87 10.07 15.55
N LEU A 515 20.63 8.75 15.49
CA LEU A 515 19.41 8.13 16.00
C LEU A 515 19.66 6.64 16.25
N ALA A 516 18.98 6.08 17.25
CA ALA A 516 18.90 4.65 17.46
C ALA A 516 17.43 4.23 17.65
N SER A 517 17.08 3.02 17.22
CA SER A 517 15.73 2.47 17.35
C SER A 517 15.34 2.08 18.78
N GLY A 518 16.32 1.99 19.66
CA GLY A 518 16.21 1.75 21.09
C GLY A 518 17.48 2.20 21.81
N PRO A 519 17.53 2.15 23.14
CA PRO A 519 18.70 2.56 23.89
C PRO A 519 19.89 1.64 23.60
N LEU A 520 21.09 2.22 23.49
CA LEU A 520 22.32 1.45 23.52
C LEU A 520 22.50 0.83 24.92
N ASP A 521 23.23 -0.27 24.99
CA ASP A 521 23.57 -0.84 26.28
C ASP A 521 24.58 0.05 27.07
N PRO A 522 24.83 -0.21 28.35
CA PRO A 522 25.77 0.61 29.15
C PRO A 522 27.21 0.63 28.61
N ALA A 523 27.59 -0.34 27.77
CA ALA A 523 28.91 -0.38 27.11
C ALA A 523 28.93 0.40 25.79
N GLY A 524 27.79 0.99 25.37
CA GLY A 524 27.67 1.72 24.11
C GLY A 524 27.54 0.80 22.88
N THR A 525 27.17 -0.47 23.09
CA THR A 525 26.94 -1.44 22.00
C THR A 525 25.47 -1.43 21.58
N LEU A 526 25.21 -1.82 20.34
CA LEU A 526 23.89 -1.91 19.74
C LEU A 526 23.26 -3.26 20.09
N PRO A 527 22.15 -3.32 20.86
CA PRO A 527 21.49 -4.57 21.22
C PRO A 527 20.93 -5.32 20.00
N THR A 528 20.60 -6.59 20.20
CA THR A 528 19.88 -7.42 19.22
C THR A 528 18.56 -6.79 18.80
N ASP A 529 18.18 -6.96 17.53
CA ASP A 529 16.94 -6.41 16.92
C ASP A 529 16.82 -4.89 17.06
N THR A 530 17.95 -4.17 16.95
CA THR A 530 18.00 -2.71 16.97
C THR A 530 18.80 -2.14 15.80
N ALA A 531 18.56 -0.89 15.47
CA ALA A 531 19.24 -0.17 14.40
C ALA A 531 19.76 1.20 14.89
N ALA A 532 20.82 1.68 14.23
CA ALA A 532 21.39 3.00 14.50
C ALA A 532 21.80 3.71 13.21
N TRP A 533 21.64 5.03 13.20
CA TRP A 533 22.16 5.94 12.19
C TRP A 533 23.34 6.72 12.77
N LEU A 534 24.42 6.77 12.02
CA LEU A 534 25.67 7.34 12.44
C LEU A 534 26.17 8.34 11.39
N ARG A 535 26.98 9.30 11.85
CA ARG A 535 27.76 10.18 11.00
C ARG A 535 29.26 9.84 11.21
N ALA A 536 29.96 9.51 10.12
CA ALA A 536 31.36 9.20 10.10
C ALA A 536 32.23 10.45 10.28
#